data_7f59e7eaad73b16effcbdd89f4e628db
#
_entry.id   7f59e7eaad73b16effcbdd89f4e628db
#
_cell.length_a   1.000
_cell.length_b   1.000
_cell.length_c   1.000
_cell.angle_alpha   90.00
_cell.angle_beta   90.00
_cell.angle_gamma   90.00
#
_symmetry.space_group_name_H-M   'P 1'
#
loop_
_entity.id
_entity.type
_entity.pdbx_description
1 polymer ?
#
loop_
_entity_poly.entity_id
_entity_poly.type
_entity_poly.pdbx_seq_one_letter_code
_entity_poly.pdbx_strand_id
1 'polypeptide(L)'
;MRPLALLLATALCALSACAPVAPARRDVVVGLVGEPASVLADHPSARVVAAAVTEALVARDATDEFVPRLAEAVPTFDNGDLAINYEDADAPGGRLVATFRIRATARWQDGRAITAEDVRFAWDEDRSAPAGSEQRLVAERVERVEVVSERVVRIVYRANERWEGYPLAARVMPRHVLLGASADVRAAYARNPMHAGPFAVAAWLPGYGMTLAAFPEYVLGRPGLGRIEVRFFRDRSATLDALSRAEIDVAPSPVLEADLARILDRLADGTERARLLTYYSAAEAVETLRFGTRFGDQRVRRAIELTVDRQALVDSVFAGRARVPRSYLVPPVWAAIDLGIPPRPDREQARSLLAAAGYTAGNFGILERGAERLILTIAVAEGSVARVEAAQIVAGHLAAIGIAADVRVAPLREVETLVASGAHDLAVVPELARDPQLATERYVGRIGPWFDVLAIAARSAGEPAEARALYGELQRMHLEVVASLPLYQYLSVDVAPRSLGGVRPTPHLAPLTWNSAEWRFTSP
;
A
#
# COMPACT_ATOMS: atom_id res chain seq x y z
N MET A 1 -17.71 95.81 -17.33
CA MET A 1 -16.52 95.26 -16.72
C MET A 1 -16.88 93.82 -16.24
N ARG A 2 -16.41 92.77 -16.94
CA ARG A 2 -16.65 91.34 -16.61
C ARG A 2 -15.37 90.79 -16.03
N PRO A 3 -15.43 90.01 -14.95
CA PRO A 3 -14.27 89.24 -14.53
C PRO A 3 -14.28 87.85 -15.18
N LEU A 4 -13.09 87.40 -15.58
CA LEU A 4 -12.73 86.13 -16.12
C LEU A 4 -12.78 85.07 -15.03
N ALA A 5 -13.53 83.95 -15.23
CA ALA A 5 -13.48 82.80 -14.40
C ALA A 5 -12.41 81.80 -14.91
N LEU A 6 -11.42 81.51 -14.10
CA LEU A 6 -10.35 80.56 -14.38
C LEU A 6 -10.81 79.12 -13.97
N LEU A 7 -11.03 78.23 -14.95
CA LEU A 7 -11.32 76.83 -14.73
C LEU A 7 -10.01 76.06 -14.50
N LEU A 8 -9.79 75.61 -13.27
CA LEU A 8 -8.72 74.64 -12.93
C LEU A 8 -9.26 73.26 -13.15
N ALA A 9 -8.83 72.55 -14.18
CA ALA A 9 -9.10 71.16 -14.41
C ALA A 9 -8.05 70.31 -13.63
N THR A 10 -8.42 69.76 -12.51
CA THR A 10 -7.62 68.77 -11.78
C THR A 10 -7.76 67.42 -12.45
N ALA A 11 -6.70 66.96 -13.16
CA ALA A 11 -6.58 65.65 -13.68
C ALA A 11 -6.22 64.67 -12.49
N LEU A 12 -7.20 63.89 -12.08
CA LEU A 12 -6.99 62.78 -11.11
C LEU A 12 -6.37 61.60 -11.87
N CYS A 13 -5.02 61.48 -11.85
CA CYS A 13 -4.35 60.25 -12.26
C CYS A 13 -4.68 59.14 -11.25
N ALA A 14 -5.57 58.22 -11.62
CA ALA A 14 -5.78 56.98 -10.91
C ALA A 14 -4.51 56.11 -11.05
N LEU A 15 -3.62 56.18 -10.08
CA LEU A 15 -2.56 55.22 -9.88
C LEU A 15 -3.23 53.90 -9.46
N SER A 16 -3.52 53.04 -10.43
CA SER A 16 -3.76 51.60 -10.14
C SER A 16 -2.47 51.05 -9.57
N ALA A 17 -2.37 51.02 -8.25
CA ALA A 17 -1.33 50.30 -7.56
C ALA A 17 -1.54 48.82 -7.87
N CYS A 18 -0.74 48.26 -8.79
CA CYS A 18 -0.54 46.81 -8.83
C CYS A 18 -0.01 46.40 -7.46
N ALA A 19 -0.88 45.86 -6.62
CA ALA A 19 -0.44 45.18 -5.41
C ALA A 19 0.56 44.11 -5.83
N PRO A 20 1.74 44.04 -5.22
CA PRO A 20 2.68 42.97 -5.53
C PRO A 20 2.00 41.64 -5.28
N VAL A 21 1.83 40.84 -6.32
CA VAL A 21 1.37 39.47 -6.18
C VAL A 21 2.37 38.79 -5.25
N ALA A 22 1.90 38.42 -4.07
CA ALA A 22 2.75 37.69 -3.10
C ALA A 22 3.35 36.47 -3.82
N PRO A 23 4.67 36.22 -3.69
CA PRO A 23 5.28 35.09 -4.36
C PRO A 23 4.54 33.82 -3.96
N ALA A 24 4.15 33.01 -4.95
CA ALA A 24 3.46 31.76 -4.70
C ALA A 24 4.25 30.94 -3.69
N ARG A 25 3.58 30.44 -2.65
CA ARG A 25 4.19 29.59 -1.62
C ARG A 25 4.81 28.36 -2.32
N ARG A 26 6.07 28.07 -2.04
CA ARG A 26 6.82 26.95 -2.66
C ARG A 26 7.22 25.87 -1.70
N ASP A 27 6.91 26.00 -0.43
CA ASP A 27 7.30 25.07 0.61
C ASP A 27 6.04 24.45 1.25
N VAL A 28 6.05 23.14 1.43
CA VAL A 28 5.00 22.37 2.11
C VAL A 28 5.56 21.71 3.35
N VAL A 29 4.78 21.66 4.43
CA VAL A 29 5.16 20.99 5.68
C VAL A 29 4.38 19.71 5.83
N VAL A 30 5.08 18.56 5.90
CA VAL A 30 4.50 17.22 6.04
C VAL A 30 4.76 16.71 7.45
N GLY A 31 3.72 16.35 8.20
CA GLY A 31 3.84 15.75 9.53
C GLY A 31 3.88 14.22 9.45
N LEU A 32 4.87 13.60 10.09
CA LEU A 32 5.03 12.15 10.15
C LEU A 32 5.06 11.66 11.60
N VAL A 33 4.48 10.48 11.84
CA VAL A 33 4.53 9.81 13.13
C VAL A 33 5.82 8.98 13.24
N GLY A 34 6.64 9.30 14.21
CA GLY A 34 7.93 8.65 14.44
C GLY A 34 9.03 9.07 13.46
N GLU A 35 10.24 9.15 13.96
CA GLU A 35 11.44 9.34 13.15
C GLU A 35 11.93 7.99 12.64
N PRO A 36 12.15 7.81 11.31
CA PRO A 36 12.74 6.59 10.80
C PRO A 36 14.25 6.52 11.10
N ALA A 37 14.79 5.32 11.30
CA ALA A 37 16.23 5.14 11.48
C ALA A 37 17.03 5.54 10.23
N SER A 38 16.45 5.39 9.05
CA SER A 38 17.02 5.82 7.76
C SER A 38 15.89 6.07 6.75
N VAL A 39 16.17 6.76 5.65
CA VAL A 39 15.22 6.99 4.56
C VAL A 39 14.79 5.68 3.89
N LEU A 40 15.69 4.70 3.82
CA LEU A 40 15.43 3.39 3.21
C LEU A 40 15.05 2.31 4.24
N ALA A 41 14.71 2.69 5.49
CA ALA A 41 14.23 1.75 6.50
C ALA A 41 12.84 1.21 6.16
N ASP A 42 12.52 0.02 6.63
CA ASP A 42 11.16 -0.50 6.60
C ASP A 42 10.32 0.11 7.73
N HIS A 43 9.90 1.35 7.51
CA HIS A 43 9.13 2.16 8.44
C HIS A 43 8.13 3.03 7.66
N PRO A 44 6.88 3.21 8.13
CA PRO A 44 5.88 4.02 7.41
C PRO A 44 6.35 5.43 7.06
N SER A 45 6.99 6.13 8.02
CA SER A 45 7.53 7.48 7.79
C SER A 45 8.70 7.50 6.80
N ALA A 46 9.56 6.45 6.80
CA ALA A 46 10.62 6.31 5.81
C ALA A 46 10.05 6.19 4.39
N ARG A 47 8.99 5.39 4.21
CA ARG A 47 8.33 5.22 2.91
C ARG A 47 7.81 6.55 2.36
N VAL A 48 7.26 7.43 3.20
CA VAL A 48 6.81 8.78 2.78
C VAL A 48 7.98 9.61 2.26
N VAL A 49 9.12 9.61 2.95
CA VAL A 49 10.32 10.34 2.51
C VAL A 49 10.92 9.69 1.27
N ALA A 50 11.08 8.36 1.28
CA ALA A 50 11.65 7.60 0.16
C ALA A 50 10.90 7.84 -1.15
N ALA A 51 9.57 7.89 -1.12
CA ALA A 51 8.76 8.13 -2.31
C ALA A 51 8.99 9.50 -2.96
N ALA A 52 9.44 10.50 -2.21
CA ALA A 52 9.83 11.80 -2.74
C ALA A 52 11.30 11.86 -3.21
N VAL A 53 12.16 10.96 -2.68
CA VAL A 53 13.62 11.02 -2.90
C VAL A 53 14.08 9.98 -3.92
N THR A 54 13.45 8.80 -3.98
CA THR A 54 13.82 7.70 -4.87
C THR A 54 13.02 7.71 -6.15
N GLU A 55 13.52 7.05 -7.19
CA GLU A 55 12.81 6.83 -8.45
C GLU A 55 13.19 5.46 -9.02
N ALA A 56 12.31 4.90 -9.86
CA ALA A 56 12.54 3.64 -10.58
C ALA A 56 12.34 3.83 -12.09
N LEU A 57 12.58 2.80 -12.89
CA LEU A 57 12.31 2.88 -14.33
C LEU A 57 10.83 3.10 -14.60
N VAL A 58 9.96 2.48 -13.81
CA VAL A 58 8.51 2.61 -13.86
C VAL A 58 7.95 2.69 -12.45
N ALA A 59 6.76 3.25 -12.30
CA ALA A 59 6.01 3.28 -11.04
C ALA A 59 4.54 2.95 -11.31
N ARG A 60 3.80 2.55 -10.28
CA ARG A 60 2.34 2.46 -10.34
C ARG A 60 1.74 3.83 -10.07
N ASP A 61 0.71 4.18 -10.81
CA ASP A 61 -0.04 5.42 -10.61
C ASP A 61 -1.25 5.24 -9.68
N ALA A 62 -2.09 6.27 -9.56
CA ALA A 62 -3.27 6.25 -8.71
C ALA A 62 -4.35 5.23 -9.15
N THR A 63 -4.27 4.71 -10.38
CA THR A 63 -5.22 3.73 -10.95
C THR A 63 -4.68 2.30 -10.98
N ASP A 64 -3.51 2.06 -10.37
CA ASP A 64 -2.77 0.80 -10.39
C ASP A 64 -2.09 0.46 -11.74
N GLU A 65 -2.03 1.41 -12.65
CA GLU A 65 -1.36 1.20 -13.91
C GLU A 65 0.13 1.54 -13.81
N PHE A 66 0.95 0.74 -14.50
CA PHE A 66 2.37 1.06 -14.61
C PHE A 66 2.58 2.23 -15.57
N VAL A 67 3.28 3.25 -15.09
CA VAL A 67 3.64 4.44 -15.86
C VAL A 67 5.15 4.60 -15.93
N PRO A 68 5.68 5.09 -17.08
CA PRO A 68 7.12 5.26 -17.23
C PRO A 68 7.61 6.44 -16.38
N ARG A 69 8.75 6.25 -15.72
CA ARG A 69 9.44 7.26 -14.91
C ARG A 69 10.83 7.55 -15.50
N LEU A 70 11.86 6.79 -15.10
CA LEU A 70 13.19 6.87 -15.71
C LEU A 70 13.24 6.17 -17.08
N ALA A 71 12.32 5.23 -17.34
CA ALA A 71 12.18 4.61 -18.67
C ALA A 71 11.39 5.50 -19.63
N GLU A 72 11.63 5.34 -20.93
CA GLU A 72 10.89 6.02 -22.00
C GLU A 72 9.45 5.53 -22.10
N ALA A 73 9.24 4.23 -21.94
CA ALA A 73 7.94 3.55 -21.94
C ALA A 73 7.93 2.36 -20.99
N VAL A 74 6.75 1.89 -20.63
CA VAL A 74 6.55 0.58 -20.00
C VAL A 74 6.65 -0.48 -21.12
N PRO A 75 7.45 -1.54 -20.98
CA PRO A 75 7.47 -2.63 -21.94
C PRO A 75 6.10 -3.30 -22.05
N THR A 76 5.57 -3.46 -23.25
CA THR A 76 4.33 -4.18 -23.54
C THR A 76 4.51 -5.08 -24.76
N PHE A 77 3.61 -6.04 -24.94
CA PHE A 77 3.60 -6.84 -26.16
C PHE A 77 3.34 -5.97 -27.39
N ASP A 78 2.48 -4.95 -27.26
CA ASP A 78 2.11 -4.06 -28.35
C ASP A 78 3.26 -3.19 -28.85
N ASN A 79 4.13 -2.71 -27.92
CA ASN A 79 5.30 -1.91 -28.31
C ASN A 79 6.54 -2.76 -28.65
N GLY A 80 6.43 -4.09 -28.52
CA GLY A 80 7.50 -5.04 -28.83
C GLY A 80 8.64 -5.09 -27.81
N ASP A 81 8.56 -4.33 -26.71
CA ASP A 81 9.56 -4.34 -25.64
C ASP A 81 9.28 -5.41 -24.57
N LEU A 82 8.09 -6.07 -24.60
CA LEU A 82 7.76 -7.27 -23.85
C LEU A 82 7.58 -8.43 -24.82
N ALA A 83 8.19 -9.57 -24.55
CA ALA A 83 8.11 -10.75 -25.40
C ALA A 83 8.19 -12.04 -24.57
N ILE A 84 7.73 -13.14 -25.15
CA ILE A 84 7.98 -14.48 -24.62
C ILE A 84 9.01 -15.15 -25.55
N ASN A 85 10.16 -15.50 -25.00
CA ASN A 85 11.19 -16.23 -25.73
C ASN A 85 11.01 -17.74 -25.52
N TYR A 86 10.75 -18.48 -26.59
CA TYR A 86 10.57 -19.94 -26.64
C TYR A 86 11.81 -20.70 -27.13
N GLU A 87 12.91 -20.01 -27.42
CA GLU A 87 14.11 -20.65 -27.99
C GLU A 87 14.90 -21.47 -26.97
N ASP A 88 14.60 -21.34 -25.68
CA ASP A 88 15.29 -22.05 -24.62
C ASP A 88 14.68 -23.46 -24.42
N ALA A 89 15.47 -24.49 -24.72
CA ALA A 89 15.05 -25.89 -24.58
C ALA A 89 14.70 -26.27 -23.13
N ASP A 90 15.32 -25.59 -22.13
CA ASP A 90 15.07 -25.81 -20.70
C ASP A 90 13.80 -25.07 -20.21
N ALA A 91 13.17 -24.29 -21.09
CA ALA A 91 11.96 -23.54 -20.79
C ALA A 91 10.91 -23.72 -21.88
N PRO A 92 10.28 -24.90 -22.02
CA PRO A 92 9.33 -25.19 -23.11
C PRO A 92 8.09 -24.27 -23.09
N GLY A 93 7.71 -23.70 -21.92
CA GLY A 93 6.70 -22.65 -21.81
C GLY A 93 7.22 -21.25 -22.15
N GLY A 94 8.50 -21.11 -22.51
CA GLY A 94 9.16 -19.84 -22.80
C GLY A 94 9.49 -19.02 -21.54
N ARG A 95 10.21 -17.92 -21.76
CA ARG A 95 10.61 -16.96 -20.73
C ARG A 95 10.06 -15.59 -21.07
N LEU A 96 9.46 -14.92 -20.09
CA LEU A 96 9.10 -13.51 -20.24
C LEU A 96 10.38 -12.67 -20.31
N VAL A 97 10.44 -11.75 -21.27
CA VAL A 97 11.57 -10.85 -21.52
C VAL A 97 11.05 -9.44 -21.64
N ALA A 98 11.50 -8.56 -20.75
CA ALA A 98 11.15 -7.14 -20.76
C ALA A 98 12.37 -6.29 -21.08
N THR A 99 12.28 -5.43 -22.10
CA THR A 99 13.33 -4.51 -22.52
C THR A 99 12.98 -3.10 -22.10
N PHE A 100 13.80 -2.49 -21.26
CA PHE A 100 13.63 -1.12 -20.81
C PHE A 100 14.64 -0.20 -21.47
N ARG A 101 14.15 0.95 -21.95
CA ARG A 101 14.96 2.04 -22.52
C ARG A 101 14.99 3.20 -21.53
N ILE A 102 16.18 3.52 -21.02
CA ILE A 102 16.38 4.59 -20.03
C ILE A 102 16.41 5.93 -20.77
N ARG A 103 15.63 6.91 -20.29
CA ARG A 103 15.57 8.27 -20.85
C ARG A 103 16.97 8.89 -20.93
N ALA A 104 17.27 9.57 -22.01
CA ALA A 104 18.55 10.26 -22.19
C ALA A 104 18.82 11.33 -21.13
N THR A 105 17.75 11.89 -20.54
CA THR A 105 17.80 12.91 -19.48
C THR A 105 17.83 12.32 -18.07
N ALA A 106 17.72 10.99 -17.92
CA ALA A 106 17.71 10.35 -16.61
C ALA A 106 19.08 10.50 -15.92
N ARG A 107 19.10 11.14 -14.74
CA ARG A 107 20.30 11.43 -13.97
C ARG A 107 20.09 11.17 -12.49
N TRP A 108 21.15 10.80 -11.83
CA TRP A 108 21.27 10.85 -10.38
C TRP A 108 21.32 12.31 -9.90
N GLN A 109 21.03 12.54 -8.63
CA GLN A 109 21.07 13.87 -8.02
C GLN A 109 22.49 14.49 -7.97
N ASP A 110 23.54 13.71 -8.21
CA ASP A 110 24.92 14.19 -8.40
C ASP A 110 25.24 14.57 -9.86
N GLY A 111 24.24 14.51 -10.75
CA GLY A 111 24.36 14.86 -12.18
C GLY A 111 24.84 13.73 -13.09
N ARG A 112 25.25 12.57 -12.56
CA ARG A 112 25.69 11.43 -13.38
C ARG A 112 24.48 10.80 -14.10
N ALA A 113 24.72 10.30 -15.32
CA ALA A 113 23.70 9.57 -16.07
C ALA A 113 23.36 8.26 -15.39
N ILE A 114 22.07 7.89 -15.42
CA ILE A 114 21.61 6.56 -15.02
C ILE A 114 21.80 5.62 -16.21
N THR A 115 22.32 4.42 -15.95
CA THR A 115 22.70 3.44 -16.96
C THR A 115 22.06 2.08 -16.72
N ALA A 116 22.10 1.20 -17.72
CA ALA A 116 21.66 -0.18 -17.60
C ALA A 116 22.46 -0.98 -16.55
N GLU A 117 23.72 -0.58 -16.29
CA GLU A 117 24.54 -1.16 -15.23
C GLU A 117 23.98 -0.87 -13.82
N ASP A 118 23.31 0.27 -13.61
CA ASP A 118 22.68 0.62 -12.34
C ASP A 118 21.45 -0.26 -12.09
N VAL A 119 20.76 -0.70 -13.14
CA VAL A 119 19.65 -1.67 -13.04
C VAL A 119 20.18 -3.06 -12.69
N ARG A 120 21.21 -3.51 -13.38
CA ARG A 120 21.85 -4.81 -13.10
C ARG A 120 22.38 -4.84 -11.67
N PHE A 121 23.05 -3.79 -11.25
CA PHE A 121 23.58 -3.67 -9.89
C PHE A 121 22.47 -3.69 -8.84
N ALA A 122 21.33 -3.03 -9.09
CA ALA A 122 20.17 -3.08 -8.19
C ALA A 122 19.63 -4.51 -8.02
N TRP A 123 19.53 -5.27 -9.11
CA TRP A 123 19.11 -6.67 -9.05
C TRP A 123 20.10 -7.56 -8.28
N ASP A 124 21.42 -7.38 -8.47
CA ASP A 124 22.45 -8.11 -7.74
C ASP A 124 22.35 -7.85 -6.23
N GLU A 125 22.10 -6.61 -5.81
CA GLU A 125 21.88 -6.23 -4.41
C GLU A 125 20.57 -6.82 -3.85
N ASP A 126 19.48 -6.76 -4.62
CA ASP A 126 18.17 -7.27 -4.21
C ASP A 126 18.18 -8.79 -4.01
N ARG A 127 18.99 -9.56 -4.75
CA ARG A 127 19.22 -11.00 -4.51
C ARG A 127 19.87 -11.29 -3.17
N SER A 128 20.61 -10.35 -2.63
CA SER A 128 21.28 -10.44 -1.33
C SER A 128 20.45 -9.87 -0.19
N ALA A 129 19.27 -9.33 -0.47
CA ALA A 129 18.36 -8.79 0.54
C ALA A 129 17.86 -9.90 1.50
N PRO A 130 17.36 -9.55 2.71
CA PRO A 130 16.83 -10.53 3.66
C PRO A 130 15.77 -11.47 3.04
N ALA A 131 15.80 -12.73 3.40
CA ALA A 131 14.83 -13.71 2.92
C ALA A 131 13.40 -13.27 3.26
N GLY A 132 12.49 -13.37 2.28
CA GLY A 132 11.10 -12.94 2.43
C GLY A 132 10.85 -11.42 2.28
N SER A 133 11.89 -10.61 2.11
CA SER A 133 11.69 -9.20 1.73
C SER A 133 11.13 -9.08 0.32
N GLU A 134 10.32 -8.04 0.07
CA GLU A 134 9.71 -7.79 -1.25
C GLU A 134 10.77 -7.72 -2.36
N GLN A 135 11.89 -7.03 -2.09
CA GLN A 135 13.00 -6.88 -3.03
C GLN A 135 13.55 -8.24 -3.45
N ARG A 136 13.80 -9.13 -2.47
CA ARG A 136 14.33 -10.46 -2.75
C ARG A 136 13.32 -11.33 -3.48
N LEU A 137 12.05 -11.31 -3.10
CA LEU A 137 10.98 -12.07 -3.76
C LEU A 137 10.84 -11.67 -5.24
N VAL A 138 10.95 -10.36 -5.54
CA VAL A 138 10.96 -9.85 -6.91
C VAL A 138 12.22 -10.30 -7.65
N ALA A 139 13.40 -10.17 -7.04
CA ALA A 139 14.66 -10.54 -7.67
C ALA A 139 14.76 -12.05 -7.94
N GLU A 140 14.16 -12.89 -7.12
CA GLU A 140 14.13 -14.35 -7.30
C GLU A 140 13.29 -14.80 -8.51
N ARG A 141 12.38 -13.96 -9.02
CA ARG A 141 11.62 -14.21 -10.27
C ARG A 141 12.45 -13.93 -11.52
N VAL A 142 13.51 -13.15 -11.38
CA VAL A 142 14.41 -12.80 -12.48
C VAL A 142 15.50 -13.85 -12.58
N GLU A 143 15.76 -14.33 -13.79
CA GLU A 143 16.86 -15.24 -14.06
C GLU A 143 18.16 -14.49 -14.31
N ARG A 144 18.10 -13.44 -15.14
CA ARG A 144 19.25 -12.60 -15.46
C ARG A 144 18.84 -11.21 -15.93
N VAL A 145 19.75 -10.27 -15.75
CA VAL A 145 19.64 -8.90 -16.26
C VAL A 145 20.77 -8.68 -17.26
N GLU A 146 20.42 -8.38 -18.51
CA GLU A 146 21.35 -8.20 -19.62
C GLU A 146 21.51 -6.71 -19.93
N VAL A 147 22.74 -6.21 -19.89
CA VAL A 147 23.08 -4.87 -20.34
C VAL A 147 23.28 -4.91 -21.85
N VAL A 148 22.28 -4.46 -22.62
CA VAL A 148 22.31 -4.46 -24.09
C VAL A 148 23.11 -3.27 -24.61
N SER A 149 22.96 -2.11 -23.97
CA SER A 149 23.74 -0.91 -24.22
C SER A 149 23.75 -0.04 -22.96
N GLU A 150 24.42 1.10 -22.99
CA GLU A 150 24.45 2.04 -21.85
C GLU A 150 23.05 2.38 -21.31
N ARG A 151 22.05 2.46 -22.19
CA ARG A 151 20.68 2.89 -21.85
C ARG A 151 19.60 1.85 -22.15
N VAL A 152 19.98 0.64 -22.52
CA VAL A 152 19.03 -0.44 -22.80
C VAL A 152 19.37 -1.64 -21.94
N VAL A 153 18.42 -2.03 -21.10
CA VAL A 153 18.52 -3.21 -20.24
C VAL A 153 17.40 -4.19 -20.59
N ARG A 154 17.74 -5.47 -20.59
CA ARG A 154 16.80 -6.55 -20.80
C ARG A 154 16.74 -7.39 -19.53
N ILE A 155 15.54 -7.58 -18.99
CA ILE A 155 15.26 -8.42 -17.83
C ILE A 155 14.62 -9.71 -18.33
N VAL A 156 15.26 -10.84 -18.06
CA VAL A 156 14.78 -12.18 -18.43
C VAL A 156 14.28 -12.87 -17.19
N TYR A 157 13.01 -13.26 -17.20
CA TYR A 157 12.36 -13.91 -16.06
C TYR A 157 12.55 -15.43 -16.12
N ARG A 158 12.38 -16.09 -14.97
CA ARG A 158 12.49 -17.55 -14.91
C ARG A 158 11.45 -18.22 -15.81
N ALA A 159 11.68 -19.49 -16.13
CA ALA A 159 10.76 -20.26 -16.93
C ALA A 159 9.36 -20.28 -16.33
N ASN A 160 8.35 -20.15 -17.20
CA ASN A 160 6.93 -20.15 -16.85
C ASN A 160 6.47 -18.99 -15.93
N GLU A 161 7.30 -17.97 -15.70
CA GLU A 161 6.85 -16.75 -15.05
C GLU A 161 6.10 -15.87 -16.07
N ARG A 162 4.83 -15.58 -15.79
CA ARG A 162 3.95 -14.69 -16.55
C ARG A 162 3.44 -13.58 -15.66
N TRP A 163 4.35 -13.04 -14.88
CA TRP A 163 4.04 -12.12 -13.81
C TRP A 163 3.73 -10.72 -14.32
N GLU A 164 2.54 -10.20 -14.04
CA GLU A 164 2.16 -8.83 -14.41
C GLU A 164 2.91 -7.75 -13.63
N GLY A 165 3.41 -8.10 -12.44
CA GLY A 165 4.30 -7.24 -11.67
C GLY A 165 5.74 -7.16 -12.22
N TYR A 166 6.03 -7.70 -13.42
CA TYR A 166 7.38 -7.71 -14.00
C TYR A 166 8.07 -6.33 -13.97
N PRO A 167 7.39 -5.18 -14.14
CA PRO A 167 8.10 -3.91 -14.12
C PRO A 167 8.71 -3.56 -12.75
N LEU A 168 8.25 -4.18 -11.66
CA LEU A 168 8.81 -3.95 -10.31
C LEU A 168 10.27 -4.43 -10.18
N ALA A 169 10.74 -5.32 -11.06
CA ALA A 169 12.14 -5.73 -11.12
C ALA A 169 13.07 -4.64 -11.69
N ALA A 170 12.51 -3.61 -12.33
CA ALA A 170 13.27 -2.56 -13.00
C ALA A 170 13.65 -1.41 -12.03
N ARG A 171 14.26 -1.76 -10.91
CA ARG A 171 14.82 -0.81 -9.94
C ARG A 171 16.18 -0.30 -10.39
N VAL A 172 16.62 0.81 -9.83
CA VAL A 172 17.96 1.35 -10.03
C VAL A 172 18.64 1.61 -8.68
N MET A 173 19.93 1.38 -8.62
CA MET A 173 20.78 1.77 -7.48
C MET A 173 22.09 2.39 -7.99
N PRO A 174 22.61 3.43 -7.32
CA PRO A 174 23.80 4.14 -7.80
C PRO A 174 25.06 3.26 -7.64
N ARG A 175 25.34 2.49 -8.67
CA ARG A 175 26.50 1.58 -8.70
C ARG A 175 27.79 2.29 -8.36
N HIS A 176 27.97 3.52 -8.84
CA HIS A 176 29.18 4.31 -8.60
C HIS A 176 29.39 4.73 -7.12
N VAL A 177 28.33 4.67 -6.29
CA VAL A 177 28.42 4.93 -4.85
C VAL A 177 28.55 3.64 -4.06
N LEU A 178 27.84 2.58 -4.47
CA LEU A 178 27.61 1.41 -3.64
C LEU A 178 28.46 0.20 -4.00
N LEU A 179 29.03 0.14 -5.23
CA LEU A 179 29.88 -0.96 -5.64
C LEU A 179 31.16 -1.01 -4.79
N GLY A 180 31.34 -2.10 -4.06
CA GLY A 180 32.50 -2.26 -3.15
C GLY A 180 32.47 -1.36 -1.91
N ALA A 181 31.36 -0.67 -1.67
CA ALA A 181 31.23 0.23 -0.53
C ALA A 181 31.29 -0.53 0.81
N SER A 182 31.95 0.09 1.81
CA SER A 182 31.97 -0.41 3.18
C SER A 182 30.59 -0.36 3.85
N ALA A 183 30.43 -1.05 4.96
CA ALA A 183 29.18 -1.03 5.73
C ALA A 183 28.81 0.40 6.16
N ASP A 184 29.77 1.22 6.53
CA ASP A 184 29.54 2.61 6.94
C ASP A 184 29.04 3.48 5.79
N VAL A 185 29.59 3.32 4.58
CA VAL A 185 29.14 4.04 3.38
C VAL A 185 27.69 3.59 3.02
N ARG A 186 27.39 2.31 3.12
CA ARG A 186 26.03 1.79 2.89
C ARG A 186 25.03 2.29 3.93
N ALA A 187 25.42 2.36 5.20
CA ALA A 187 24.60 2.91 6.27
C ALA A 187 24.37 4.42 6.07
N ALA A 188 25.39 5.16 5.69
CA ALA A 188 25.27 6.58 5.37
C ALA A 188 24.36 6.82 4.18
N TYR A 189 24.49 6.00 3.12
CA TYR A 189 23.61 6.03 1.96
C TYR A 189 22.14 5.71 2.35
N ALA A 190 21.89 4.67 3.14
CA ALA A 190 20.54 4.33 3.57
C ALA A 190 19.90 5.46 4.38
N ARG A 191 20.69 6.17 5.17
CA ARG A 191 20.25 7.32 5.96
C ARG A 191 19.93 8.54 5.06
N ASN A 192 20.76 8.83 4.09
CA ASN A 192 20.64 9.95 3.17
C ASN A 192 20.93 9.49 1.73
N PRO A 193 20.00 8.82 1.07
CA PRO A 193 20.22 8.29 -0.28
C PRO A 193 20.33 9.42 -1.30
N MET A 194 21.47 9.50 -1.99
CA MET A 194 21.59 10.19 -3.25
C MET A 194 20.91 9.31 -4.33
N HIS A 195 19.79 9.73 -4.86
CA HIS A 195 18.96 8.95 -5.77
C HIS A 195 18.53 9.77 -6.99
N ALA A 196 17.43 9.43 -7.64
CA ALA A 196 16.95 10.06 -8.86
C ALA A 196 15.55 10.67 -8.73
N GLY A 197 15.01 10.74 -7.53
CA GLY A 197 13.68 11.29 -7.28
C GLY A 197 13.61 12.81 -7.37
N PRO A 198 12.40 13.36 -7.31
CA PRO A 198 12.16 14.80 -7.49
C PRO A 198 12.73 15.68 -6.37
N PHE A 199 13.04 15.10 -5.21
CA PHE A 199 13.62 15.81 -4.08
C PHE A 199 14.85 15.08 -3.53
N ALA A 200 15.77 15.83 -2.95
CA ALA A 200 16.95 15.31 -2.26
C ALA A 200 16.90 15.71 -0.78
N VAL A 201 17.39 14.85 0.11
CA VAL A 201 17.54 15.20 1.54
C VAL A 201 18.64 16.24 1.68
N ALA A 202 18.25 17.48 1.96
CA ALA A 202 19.18 18.60 2.14
C ALA A 202 19.65 18.73 3.59
N ALA A 203 18.79 18.38 4.55
CA ALA A 203 19.10 18.39 5.97
C ALA A 203 18.26 17.35 6.74
N TRP A 204 18.84 16.81 7.78
CA TRP A 204 18.14 15.96 8.75
C TRP A 204 18.54 16.38 10.18
N LEU A 205 17.56 16.88 10.92
CA LEU A 205 17.70 17.26 12.32
C LEU A 205 17.07 16.15 13.19
N PRO A 206 17.89 15.28 13.81
CA PRO A 206 17.36 14.17 14.62
C PRO A 206 16.40 14.65 15.72
N GLY A 207 15.30 13.91 15.87
CA GLY A 207 14.23 14.23 16.82
C GLY A 207 13.30 15.37 16.39
N TYR A 208 13.62 16.08 15.31
CA TYR A 208 12.83 17.24 14.87
C TYR A 208 12.20 17.03 13.47
N GLY A 209 13.03 16.79 12.45
CA GLY A 209 12.53 16.65 11.08
C GLY A 209 13.61 16.62 10.01
N MET A 210 13.19 16.75 8.76
CA MET A 210 14.03 16.78 7.57
C MET A 210 13.62 17.92 6.64
N THR A 211 14.57 18.41 5.85
CA THR A 211 14.33 19.28 4.71
C THR A 211 14.67 18.54 3.43
N LEU A 212 13.68 18.38 2.54
CA LEU A 212 13.87 17.83 1.21
C LEU A 212 13.86 19.00 0.22
N ALA A 213 14.96 19.20 -0.50
CA ALA A 213 15.09 20.25 -1.52
C ALA A 213 14.72 19.70 -2.91
N ALA A 214 14.03 20.49 -3.71
CA ALA A 214 13.69 20.10 -5.09
C ALA A 214 14.95 19.85 -5.91
N PHE A 215 14.93 18.78 -6.71
CA PHE A 215 15.95 18.47 -7.72
C PHE A 215 15.56 19.11 -9.05
N PRO A 216 16.19 20.22 -9.48
CA PRO A 216 15.75 20.97 -10.66
C PRO A 216 15.86 20.20 -11.97
N GLU A 217 16.79 19.23 -12.05
CA GLU A 217 17.06 18.40 -13.23
C GLU A 217 16.29 17.05 -13.17
N TYR A 218 15.23 16.99 -12.37
CA TYR A 218 14.41 15.79 -12.29
C TYR A 218 13.86 15.40 -13.68
N VAL A 219 13.94 14.12 -14.01
CA VAL A 219 13.67 13.57 -15.36
C VAL A 219 12.31 13.92 -15.95
N LEU A 220 11.28 14.08 -15.12
CA LEU A 220 9.91 14.43 -15.56
C LEU A 220 9.64 15.94 -15.46
N GLY A 221 10.65 16.75 -15.27
CA GLY A 221 10.57 18.20 -15.16
C GLY A 221 10.75 18.70 -13.73
N ARG A 222 11.07 19.96 -13.60
CA ARG A 222 11.32 20.61 -12.33
C ARG A 222 10.10 20.51 -11.41
N PRO A 223 10.25 20.06 -10.14
CA PRO A 223 9.17 20.05 -9.17
C PRO A 223 8.52 21.42 -8.96
N GLY A 224 7.21 21.44 -8.77
CA GLY A 224 6.46 22.69 -8.55
C GLY A 224 6.75 23.33 -7.19
N LEU A 225 7.08 22.52 -6.17
CA LEU A 225 7.54 22.97 -4.85
C LEU A 225 9.04 23.21 -4.86
N GLY A 226 9.51 24.17 -4.03
CA GLY A 226 10.94 24.40 -3.77
C GLY A 226 11.49 23.43 -2.76
N ARG A 227 10.69 23.08 -1.74
CA ARG A 227 11.07 22.13 -0.70
C ARG A 227 9.86 21.50 -0.03
N ILE A 228 10.13 20.34 0.60
CA ILE A 228 9.24 19.66 1.53
C ILE A 228 9.91 19.65 2.88
N GLU A 229 9.30 20.30 3.87
CA GLU A 229 9.72 20.25 5.27
C GLU A 229 8.98 19.09 5.95
N VAL A 230 9.71 18.12 6.47
CA VAL A 230 9.18 16.99 7.21
C VAL A 230 9.32 17.26 8.69
N ARG A 231 8.26 17.10 9.48
CA ARG A 231 8.30 17.18 10.95
C ARG A 231 7.93 15.85 11.58
N PHE A 232 8.67 15.42 12.59
CA PHE A 232 8.41 14.20 13.31
C PHE A 232 7.56 14.47 14.55
N PHE A 233 6.54 13.64 14.74
CA PHE A 233 5.65 13.67 15.90
C PHE A 233 5.72 12.34 16.62
N ARG A 234 5.52 12.36 17.94
CA ARG A 234 5.54 11.14 18.77
C ARG A 234 4.38 10.19 18.45
N ASP A 235 3.23 10.76 18.08
CA ASP A 235 2.00 10.02 17.83
C ASP A 235 1.07 10.77 16.86
N ARG A 236 0.02 10.10 16.44
CA ARG A 236 -0.96 10.63 15.49
C ARG A 236 -1.77 11.80 16.05
N SER A 237 -2.11 11.79 17.35
CA SER A 237 -2.83 12.89 17.97
C SER A 237 -2.06 14.19 17.86
N ALA A 238 -0.76 14.15 18.18
CA ALA A 238 0.12 15.32 18.06
C ALA A 238 0.24 15.81 16.60
N THR A 239 0.25 14.89 15.61
CA THR A 239 0.28 15.26 14.19
C THR A 239 -1.02 15.97 13.79
N LEU A 240 -2.19 15.46 14.21
CA LEU A 240 -3.48 16.06 13.89
C LEU A 240 -3.71 17.40 14.62
N ASP A 241 -3.22 17.51 15.84
CA ASP A 241 -3.22 18.78 16.56
C ASP A 241 -2.36 19.85 15.86
N ALA A 242 -1.21 19.48 15.34
CA ALA A 242 -0.37 20.37 14.54
C ALA A 242 -1.04 20.74 13.20
N LEU A 243 -1.74 19.80 12.59
CA LEU A 243 -2.53 20.07 11.36
C LEU A 243 -3.67 21.07 11.64
N SER A 244 -4.40 20.91 12.74
CA SER A 244 -5.49 21.82 13.13
C SER A 244 -4.97 23.23 13.42
N ARG A 245 -3.80 23.36 14.01
CA ARG A 245 -3.13 24.66 14.24
C ARG A 245 -2.41 25.24 13.01
N ALA A 246 -2.51 24.58 11.86
CA ALA A 246 -1.81 24.95 10.63
C ALA A 246 -0.27 25.01 10.76
N GLU A 247 0.30 24.25 11.70
CA GLU A 247 1.73 24.08 11.86
C GLU A 247 2.33 23.13 10.84
N ILE A 248 1.50 22.23 10.30
CA ILE A 248 1.78 21.37 9.14
C ILE A 248 0.67 21.51 8.11
N ASP A 249 0.97 21.18 6.87
CA ASP A 249 0.04 21.23 5.75
C ASP A 249 -0.54 19.85 5.44
N VAL A 250 0.28 18.81 5.50
CA VAL A 250 -0.08 17.46 5.05
C VAL A 250 0.17 16.47 6.18
N ALA A 251 -0.82 15.61 6.41
CA ALA A 251 -0.72 14.50 7.33
C ALA A 251 -1.07 13.20 6.58
N PRO A 252 -0.08 12.47 6.04
CA PRO A 252 -0.29 11.17 5.42
C PRO A 252 -0.51 10.11 6.49
N SER A 253 -1.47 9.22 6.27
CA SER A 253 -1.72 8.07 7.14
C SER A 253 -1.97 6.81 6.31
N PRO A 254 -1.09 5.82 6.37
CA PRO A 254 -1.22 4.60 5.57
C PRO A 254 -2.41 3.74 5.98
N VAL A 255 -2.98 3.96 7.18
CA VAL A 255 -4.12 3.19 7.69
C VAL A 255 -5.07 4.12 8.45
N LEU A 256 -6.36 4.05 8.12
CA LEU A 256 -7.40 4.68 8.93
C LEU A 256 -7.66 3.82 10.17
N GLU A 257 -7.47 4.40 11.35
CA GLU A 257 -7.91 3.82 12.61
C GLU A 257 -9.14 4.56 13.15
N ALA A 258 -9.90 3.92 14.04
CA ALA A 258 -11.16 4.45 14.56
C ALA A 258 -11.03 5.87 15.14
N ASP A 259 -9.95 6.13 15.86
CA ASP A 259 -9.71 7.45 16.46
C ASP A 259 -9.47 8.52 15.40
N LEU A 260 -8.78 8.17 14.31
CA LEU A 260 -8.56 9.07 13.19
C LEU A 260 -9.88 9.43 12.50
N ALA A 261 -10.79 8.46 12.29
CA ALA A 261 -12.10 8.74 11.71
C ALA A 261 -12.87 9.79 12.52
N ARG A 262 -12.91 9.64 13.86
CA ARG A 262 -13.57 10.60 14.76
C ARG A 262 -12.92 11.99 14.77
N ILE A 263 -11.59 12.05 14.65
CA ILE A 263 -10.87 13.32 14.58
C ILE A 263 -11.14 14.00 13.23
N LEU A 264 -11.13 13.24 12.14
CA LEU A 264 -11.43 13.77 10.81
C LEU A 264 -12.87 14.29 10.71
N ASP A 265 -13.83 13.66 11.39
CA ASP A 265 -15.20 14.19 11.49
C ASP A 265 -15.23 15.56 12.18
N ARG A 266 -14.52 15.70 13.29
CA ARG A 266 -14.41 17.01 13.98
C ARG A 266 -13.75 18.07 13.12
N LEU A 267 -12.71 17.72 12.37
CA LEU A 267 -12.05 18.63 11.41
C LEU A 267 -12.99 18.99 10.24
N ALA A 268 -13.83 18.04 9.81
CA ALA A 268 -14.80 18.25 8.74
C ALA A 268 -15.98 19.15 9.14
N ASP A 269 -16.36 19.16 10.43
CA ASP A 269 -17.47 19.96 10.92
C ASP A 269 -17.09 21.40 11.33
N GLY A 270 -15.78 21.67 11.47
CA GLY A 270 -15.25 22.97 11.89
C GLY A 270 -14.84 23.90 10.73
N THR A 271 -14.20 25.02 11.11
CA THR A 271 -13.60 26.00 10.16
C THR A 271 -12.51 25.38 9.28
N GLU A 272 -11.94 24.26 9.72
CA GLU A 272 -10.93 23.48 9.02
C GLU A 272 -11.45 22.88 7.71
N ARG A 273 -12.74 22.59 7.61
CA ARG A 273 -13.41 22.09 6.39
C ARG A 273 -13.16 22.96 5.18
N ALA A 274 -13.10 24.28 5.37
CA ALA A 274 -12.86 25.23 4.28
C ALA A 274 -11.40 25.14 3.78
N ARG A 275 -10.46 24.72 4.61
CA ARG A 275 -9.02 24.72 4.36
C ARG A 275 -8.48 23.38 3.89
N LEU A 276 -9.00 22.27 4.42
CA LEU A 276 -8.45 20.92 4.23
C LEU A 276 -9.30 20.06 3.30
N LEU A 277 -8.65 19.12 2.64
CA LEU A 277 -9.23 17.98 1.92
C LEU A 277 -8.76 16.69 2.58
N THR A 278 -9.70 15.77 2.77
CA THR A 278 -9.41 14.42 3.21
C THR A 278 -9.58 13.47 2.04
N TYR A 279 -8.53 12.69 1.76
CA TYR A 279 -8.50 11.70 0.71
C TYR A 279 -8.59 10.32 1.33
N TYR A 280 -9.53 9.51 0.87
CA TYR A 280 -9.70 8.12 1.29
C TYR A 280 -9.36 7.21 0.12
N SER A 281 -8.48 6.23 0.36
CA SER A 281 -8.11 5.23 -0.63
C SER A 281 -8.22 3.84 -0.03
N ALA A 282 -8.97 2.96 -0.70
CA ALA A 282 -9.02 1.55 -0.33
C ALA A 282 -7.66 0.91 -0.64
N ALA A 283 -7.01 0.37 0.39
CA ALA A 283 -5.70 -0.23 0.24
C ALA A 283 -5.81 -1.67 -0.27
N GLU A 284 -4.73 -2.16 -0.90
CA GLU A 284 -4.57 -3.55 -1.33
C GLU A 284 -4.22 -4.45 -0.14
N ALA A 285 -4.97 -4.34 0.92
CA ALA A 285 -4.79 -5.10 2.13
C ALA A 285 -6.14 -5.38 2.81
N VAL A 286 -6.24 -6.55 3.40
CA VAL A 286 -7.45 -7.04 4.05
C VAL A 286 -7.10 -7.50 5.46
N GLU A 287 -7.89 -7.13 6.45
CA GLU A 287 -7.83 -7.80 7.75
C GLU A 287 -8.66 -9.07 7.68
N THR A 288 -8.08 -10.18 8.05
CA THR A 288 -8.68 -11.50 7.84
C THR A 288 -8.73 -12.31 9.13
N LEU A 289 -9.87 -12.93 9.40
CA LEU A 289 -10.01 -13.98 10.41
C LEU A 289 -9.60 -15.31 9.79
N ARG A 290 -8.47 -15.85 10.23
CA ARG A 290 -7.92 -17.14 9.80
C ARG A 290 -8.41 -18.25 10.71
N PHE A 291 -8.72 -19.40 10.11
CA PHE A 291 -9.11 -20.62 10.81
C PHE A 291 -7.89 -21.53 10.99
N GLY A 292 -7.68 -22.01 12.20
CA GLY A 292 -6.68 -23.04 12.49
C GLY A 292 -7.15 -24.44 12.07
N THR A 293 -6.25 -25.42 12.20
CA THR A 293 -6.50 -26.81 11.77
C THR A 293 -7.67 -27.49 12.49
N ARG A 294 -8.04 -27.00 13.69
CA ARG A 294 -9.23 -27.44 14.44
C ARG A 294 -10.53 -27.26 13.66
N PHE A 295 -10.59 -26.28 12.77
CA PHE A 295 -11.78 -25.95 11.97
C PHE A 295 -11.79 -26.62 10.60
N GLY A 296 -11.46 -27.93 10.54
CA GLY A 296 -11.56 -28.72 9.32
C GLY A 296 -12.99 -28.85 8.76
N ASP A 297 -14.00 -28.82 9.65
CA ASP A 297 -15.42 -28.90 9.26
C ASP A 297 -15.89 -27.56 8.68
N GLN A 298 -16.25 -27.56 7.39
CA GLN A 298 -16.75 -26.39 6.68
C GLN A 298 -18.04 -25.82 7.29
N ARG A 299 -18.88 -26.66 7.88
CA ARG A 299 -20.14 -26.22 8.53
C ARG A 299 -19.86 -25.27 9.69
N VAL A 300 -18.80 -25.56 10.46
CA VAL A 300 -18.37 -24.70 11.57
C VAL A 300 -17.84 -23.36 11.04
N ARG A 301 -17.00 -23.38 10.00
CA ARG A 301 -16.48 -22.13 9.39
C ARG A 301 -17.61 -21.27 8.82
N ARG A 302 -18.58 -21.91 8.13
CA ARG A 302 -19.77 -21.22 7.60
C ARG A 302 -20.64 -20.65 8.73
N ALA A 303 -20.79 -21.37 9.84
CA ALA A 303 -21.52 -20.86 11.00
C ALA A 303 -20.85 -19.61 11.60
N ILE A 304 -19.52 -19.60 11.70
CA ILE A 304 -18.76 -18.42 12.13
C ILE A 304 -18.96 -17.27 11.15
N GLU A 305 -18.85 -17.51 9.83
CA GLU A 305 -19.12 -16.48 8.81
C GLU A 305 -20.50 -15.84 8.96
N LEU A 306 -21.55 -16.67 9.13
CA LEU A 306 -22.93 -16.19 9.30
C LEU A 306 -23.18 -15.50 10.64
N THR A 307 -22.28 -15.64 11.59
CA THR A 307 -22.40 -15.02 12.91
C THR A 307 -21.75 -13.65 12.96
N VAL A 308 -20.64 -13.47 12.26
CA VAL A 308 -19.85 -12.22 12.31
C VAL A 308 -20.52 -11.15 11.44
N ASP A 309 -21.11 -10.16 12.12
CA ASP A 309 -21.61 -8.95 11.46
C ASP A 309 -20.45 -8.04 11.11
N ARG A 310 -19.95 -8.21 9.87
CA ARG A 310 -18.81 -7.45 9.37
C ARG A 310 -19.16 -6.00 9.07
N GLN A 311 -20.43 -5.71 8.75
CA GLN A 311 -20.86 -4.32 8.55
C GLN A 311 -20.91 -3.57 9.88
N ALA A 312 -21.50 -4.17 10.92
CA ALA A 312 -21.47 -3.59 12.27
C ALA A 312 -20.05 -3.39 12.80
N LEU A 313 -19.11 -4.29 12.45
CA LEU A 313 -17.70 -4.13 12.76
C LEU A 313 -17.11 -2.90 12.05
N VAL A 314 -17.34 -2.74 10.74
CA VAL A 314 -16.88 -1.58 9.97
C VAL A 314 -17.51 -0.28 10.47
N ASP A 315 -18.79 -0.30 10.84
CA ASP A 315 -19.49 0.87 11.38
C ASP A 315 -18.90 1.29 12.74
N SER A 316 -18.59 0.33 13.60
CA SER A 316 -17.99 0.60 14.92
C SER A 316 -16.54 1.08 14.81
N VAL A 317 -15.70 0.32 14.07
CA VAL A 317 -14.24 0.55 14.04
C VAL A 317 -13.87 1.69 13.12
N PHE A 318 -14.57 1.86 11.98
CA PHE A 318 -14.21 2.79 10.92
C PHE A 318 -15.28 3.84 10.59
N ALA A 319 -16.31 3.98 11.44
CA ALA A 319 -17.45 4.88 11.21
C ALA A 319 -18.08 4.66 9.82
N GLY A 320 -18.21 3.40 9.39
CA GLY A 320 -18.80 3.01 8.11
C GLY A 320 -17.93 3.27 6.85
N ARG A 321 -16.69 3.73 7.01
CA ARG A 321 -15.86 4.16 5.86
C ARG A 321 -15.09 3.05 5.18
N ALA A 322 -14.75 1.96 5.89
CA ALA A 322 -14.09 0.82 5.29
C ALA A 322 -15.08 -0.04 4.48
N ARG A 323 -14.55 -0.90 3.61
CA ARG A 323 -15.36 -1.86 2.86
C ARG A 323 -15.30 -3.23 3.49
N VAL A 324 -16.40 -3.97 3.40
CA VAL A 324 -16.44 -5.40 3.76
C VAL A 324 -16.14 -6.22 2.50
N PRO A 325 -14.96 -6.86 2.40
CA PRO A 325 -14.61 -7.65 1.24
C PRO A 325 -15.26 -9.04 1.27
N ARG A 326 -15.38 -9.66 0.09
CA ARG A 326 -15.83 -11.05 -0.03
C ARG A 326 -14.69 -12.03 -0.32
N SER A 327 -13.53 -11.51 -0.68
CA SER A 327 -12.37 -12.29 -1.08
C SER A 327 -11.10 -11.76 -0.44
N TYR A 328 -10.07 -12.57 -0.47
CA TYR A 328 -8.70 -12.20 -0.13
C TYR A 328 -8.04 -11.30 -1.19
N LEU A 329 -8.55 -11.25 -2.41
CA LEU A 329 -8.19 -10.25 -3.42
C LEU A 329 -9.28 -9.17 -3.46
N VAL A 330 -8.86 -7.92 -3.41
CA VAL A 330 -9.75 -6.75 -3.33
C VAL A 330 -9.37 -5.70 -4.35
N PRO A 331 -10.33 -4.94 -4.90
CA PRO A 331 -10.01 -3.80 -5.73
C PRO A 331 -9.08 -2.81 -4.99
N PRO A 332 -8.09 -2.20 -5.67
CA PRO A 332 -7.92 -2.16 -7.13
C PRO A 332 -7.09 -3.30 -7.73
N VAL A 333 -6.74 -4.33 -6.98
CA VAL A 333 -5.94 -5.45 -7.52
C VAL A 333 -6.59 -5.98 -8.80
N TRP A 334 -5.83 -6.02 -9.89
CA TRP A 334 -6.31 -6.34 -11.23
C TRP A 334 -7.03 -7.70 -11.34
N ALA A 335 -6.61 -8.68 -10.52
CA ALA A 335 -7.19 -10.02 -10.47
C ALA A 335 -8.43 -10.12 -9.56
N ALA A 336 -8.79 -9.06 -8.83
CA ALA A 336 -9.99 -9.07 -8.01
C ALA A 336 -11.24 -9.11 -8.88
N ILE A 337 -12.20 -9.94 -8.48
CA ILE A 337 -13.52 -10.03 -9.14
C ILE A 337 -14.63 -9.56 -8.20
N ASP A 338 -15.74 -9.14 -8.79
CA ASP A 338 -16.95 -8.86 -8.01
C ASP A 338 -17.63 -10.17 -7.61
N LEU A 339 -17.69 -10.43 -6.31
CA LEU A 339 -18.39 -11.57 -5.71
C LEU A 339 -19.72 -11.17 -5.06
N GLY A 340 -20.19 -9.98 -5.37
CA GLY A 340 -21.43 -9.42 -4.84
C GLY A 340 -21.34 -8.97 -3.38
N ILE A 341 -22.50 -8.78 -2.76
CA ILE A 341 -22.64 -8.26 -1.40
C ILE A 341 -22.41 -9.39 -0.37
N PRO A 342 -21.66 -9.14 0.73
CA PRO A 342 -21.55 -10.10 1.82
C PRO A 342 -22.92 -10.49 2.40
N PRO A 343 -23.11 -11.76 2.81
CA PRO A 343 -24.35 -12.19 3.43
C PRO A 343 -24.56 -11.42 4.75
N ARG A 344 -25.80 -11.11 5.04
CA ARG A 344 -26.18 -10.60 6.35
C ARG A 344 -26.00 -11.70 7.41
N PRO A 345 -25.74 -11.34 8.67
CA PRO A 345 -25.68 -12.32 9.75
C PRO A 345 -26.99 -13.10 9.87
N ASP A 346 -26.86 -14.43 9.97
CA ASP A 346 -27.98 -15.35 10.22
C ASP A 346 -27.60 -16.31 11.35
N ARG A 347 -27.90 -15.89 12.58
CA ARG A 347 -27.57 -16.67 13.77
C ARG A 347 -28.38 -17.94 13.90
N GLU A 348 -29.57 -18.01 13.32
CA GLU A 348 -30.41 -19.22 13.35
C GLU A 348 -29.81 -20.28 12.43
N GLN A 349 -29.46 -19.92 11.20
CA GLN A 349 -28.75 -20.80 10.29
C GLN A 349 -27.39 -21.21 10.86
N ALA A 350 -26.65 -20.30 11.49
CA ALA A 350 -25.38 -20.61 12.14
C ALA A 350 -25.53 -21.68 13.24
N ARG A 351 -26.52 -21.55 14.11
CA ARG A 351 -26.82 -22.58 15.14
C ARG A 351 -27.22 -23.92 14.50
N SER A 352 -28.01 -23.90 13.44
CA SER A 352 -28.40 -25.10 12.70
C SER A 352 -27.19 -25.84 12.12
N LEU A 353 -26.24 -25.11 11.55
CA LEU A 353 -24.99 -25.67 11.03
C LEU A 353 -24.11 -26.27 12.13
N LEU A 354 -24.03 -25.61 13.30
CA LEU A 354 -23.29 -26.13 14.45
C LEU A 354 -23.95 -27.39 15.02
N ALA A 355 -25.27 -27.41 15.12
CA ALA A 355 -26.00 -28.62 15.51
C ALA A 355 -25.77 -29.78 14.52
N ALA A 356 -25.81 -29.50 13.21
CA ALA A 356 -25.48 -30.48 12.17
C ALA A 356 -24.00 -30.96 12.24
N ALA A 357 -23.10 -30.14 12.79
CA ALA A 357 -21.71 -30.50 13.07
C ALA A 357 -21.52 -31.26 14.40
N GLY A 358 -22.63 -31.53 15.12
CA GLY A 358 -22.63 -32.30 16.35
C GLY A 358 -22.45 -31.50 17.64
N TYR A 359 -22.57 -30.17 17.57
CA TYR A 359 -22.52 -29.31 18.76
C TYR A 359 -23.91 -29.18 19.38
N THR A 360 -23.98 -29.28 20.70
CA THR A 360 -25.20 -29.13 21.49
C THR A 360 -25.01 -28.07 22.57
N ALA A 361 -26.10 -27.53 23.09
CA ALA A 361 -26.05 -26.57 24.18
C ALA A 361 -25.52 -27.25 25.45
N GLY A 362 -24.42 -26.76 25.96
CA GLY A 362 -23.81 -27.21 27.21
C GLY A 362 -24.11 -26.24 28.37
N ASN A 363 -23.43 -26.45 29.49
CA ASN A 363 -23.56 -25.58 30.66
C ASN A 363 -23.11 -24.16 30.38
N PHE A 364 -23.77 -23.19 31.00
CA PHE A 364 -23.53 -21.75 30.87
C PHE A 364 -23.74 -21.19 29.46
N GLY A 365 -24.51 -21.90 28.62
CA GLY A 365 -24.79 -21.51 27.25
C GLY A 365 -23.64 -21.70 26.26
N ILE A 366 -22.55 -22.35 26.68
CA ILE A 366 -21.42 -22.67 25.81
C ILE A 366 -21.73 -23.98 25.08
N LEU A 367 -21.52 -23.99 23.74
CA LEU A 367 -21.71 -25.16 22.93
C LEU A 367 -20.62 -26.23 23.26
N GLU A 368 -21.02 -27.51 23.18
CA GLU A 368 -20.14 -28.65 23.42
C GLU A 368 -20.38 -29.78 22.40
N ARG A 369 -19.33 -30.54 22.10
CA ARG A 369 -19.39 -31.74 21.28
C ARG A 369 -18.73 -32.87 22.04
N GLY A 370 -19.55 -33.81 22.54
CA GLY A 370 -19.09 -34.78 23.51
C GLY A 370 -18.69 -34.10 24.82
N ALA A 371 -17.48 -34.34 25.30
CA ALA A 371 -16.93 -33.69 26.48
C ALA A 371 -16.18 -32.36 26.18
N GLU A 372 -16.03 -31.99 24.91
CA GLU A 372 -15.27 -30.82 24.49
C GLU A 372 -16.16 -29.59 24.37
N ARG A 373 -15.87 -28.60 25.17
CA ARG A 373 -16.54 -27.26 25.09
C ARG A 373 -15.93 -26.43 23.97
N LEU A 374 -16.77 -25.69 23.27
CA LEU A 374 -16.33 -24.79 22.21
C LEU A 374 -15.84 -23.45 22.81
N ILE A 375 -14.65 -23.50 23.37
CA ILE A 375 -13.91 -22.34 23.89
C ILE A 375 -12.72 -22.12 22.99
N LEU A 376 -12.55 -20.90 22.49
CA LEU A 376 -11.57 -20.54 21.46
C LEU A 376 -10.65 -19.44 21.97
N THR A 377 -9.46 -19.37 21.37
CA THR A 377 -8.57 -18.22 21.45
C THR A 377 -8.53 -17.53 20.09
N ILE A 378 -8.72 -16.20 20.08
CA ILE A 378 -8.47 -15.34 18.92
C ILE A 378 -7.11 -14.69 19.10
N ALA A 379 -6.11 -15.19 18.39
CA ALA A 379 -4.78 -14.59 18.37
C ALA A 379 -4.78 -13.31 17.55
N VAL A 380 -4.22 -12.23 18.09
CA VAL A 380 -4.23 -10.91 17.47
C VAL A 380 -2.83 -10.33 17.50
N ALA A 381 -2.30 -9.92 16.34
CA ALA A 381 -1.01 -9.24 16.28
C ALA A 381 -1.11 -7.85 16.90
N GLU A 382 -0.16 -7.51 17.76
CA GLU A 382 -0.04 -6.17 18.37
C GLU A 382 0.18 -5.07 17.33
N GLY A 383 0.07 -3.81 17.73
CA GLY A 383 0.39 -2.63 16.90
C GLY A 383 -0.80 -2.01 16.15
N SER A 384 -2.03 -2.54 16.30
CA SER A 384 -3.24 -1.94 15.73
C SER A 384 -4.40 -2.00 16.72
N VAL A 385 -4.87 -0.84 17.17
CA VAL A 385 -6.06 -0.73 18.05
C VAL A 385 -7.30 -1.23 17.31
N ALA A 386 -7.45 -0.87 16.04
CA ALA A 386 -8.57 -1.30 15.20
C ALA A 386 -8.67 -2.83 15.09
N ARG A 387 -7.52 -3.53 14.98
CA ARG A 387 -7.48 -4.99 14.92
C ARG A 387 -7.93 -5.63 16.22
N VAL A 388 -7.47 -5.10 17.35
CA VAL A 388 -7.87 -5.60 18.70
C VAL A 388 -9.37 -5.39 18.91
N GLU A 389 -9.89 -4.20 18.58
CA GLU A 389 -11.31 -3.87 18.67
C GLU A 389 -12.16 -4.79 17.76
N ALA A 390 -11.72 -5.01 16.54
CA ALA A 390 -12.36 -5.94 15.60
C ALA A 390 -12.43 -7.36 16.16
N ALA A 391 -11.36 -7.86 16.75
CA ALA A 391 -11.32 -9.20 17.37
C ALA A 391 -12.26 -9.29 18.58
N GLN A 392 -12.37 -8.25 19.39
CA GLN A 392 -13.31 -8.19 20.53
C GLN A 392 -14.77 -8.21 20.05
N ILE A 393 -15.08 -7.49 18.97
CA ILE A 393 -16.42 -7.51 18.35
C ILE A 393 -16.73 -8.91 17.82
N VAL A 394 -15.77 -9.56 17.14
CA VAL A 394 -15.92 -10.95 16.67
C VAL A 394 -16.18 -11.90 17.85
N ALA A 395 -15.43 -11.80 18.95
CA ALA A 395 -15.64 -12.61 20.15
C ALA A 395 -17.06 -12.41 20.73
N GLY A 396 -17.54 -11.16 20.79
CA GLY A 396 -18.90 -10.85 21.21
C GLY A 396 -19.98 -11.46 20.30
N HIS A 397 -19.77 -11.43 18.99
CA HIS A 397 -20.68 -12.07 18.03
C HIS A 397 -20.72 -13.60 18.20
N LEU A 398 -19.57 -14.23 18.40
CA LEU A 398 -19.45 -15.68 18.64
C LEU A 398 -20.15 -16.09 19.93
N ALA A 399 -20.01 -15.30 21.00
CA ALA A 399 -20.68 -15.57 22.28
C ALA A 399 -22.22 -15.60 22.14
N ALA A 400 -22.79 -14.79 21.23
CA ALA A 400 -24.25 -14.75 20.99
C ALA A 400 -24.83 -16.05 20.41
N ILE A 401 -23.99 -16.96 19.92
CA ILE A 401 -24.39 -18.29 19.43
C ILE A 401 -23.83 -19.45 20.27
N GLY A 402 -23.22 -19.14 21.42
CA GLY A 402 -22.70 -20.14 22.36
C GLY A 402 -21.24 -20.56 22.13
N ILE A 403 -20.49 -19.80 21.36
CA ILE A 403 -19.04 -19.98 21.20
C ILE A 403 -18.31 -19.01 22.11
N ALA A 404 -17.63 -19.49 23.15
CA ALA A 404 -16.79 -18.65 23.99
C ALA A 404 -15.45 -18.38 23.27
N ALA A 405 -15.01 -17.11 23.27
CA ALA A 405 -13.76 -16.73 22.61
C ALA A 405 -13.01 -15.67 23.44
N ASP A 406 -11.73 -15.95 23.71
CA ASP A 406 -10.82 -15.04 24.40
C ASP A 406 -9.87 -14.38 23.40
N VAL A 407 -9.70 -13.06 23.46
CA VAL A 407 -8.78 -12.31 22.60
C VAL A 407 -7.40 -12.26 23.26
N ARG A 408 -6.39 -12.83 22.59
CA ARG A 408 -4.99 -12.79 23.02
C ARG A 408 -4.15 -11.94 22.08
N VAL A 409 -3.66 -10.82 22.56
CA VAL A 409 -2.71 -9.97 21.84
C VAL A 409 -1.29 -10.51 22.02
N ALA A 410 -0.54 -10.64 20.92
CA ALA A 410 0.84 -11.17 20.93
C ALA A 410 1.69 -10.46 19.85
N PRO A 411 3.02 -10.52 19.94
CA PRO A 411 3.91 -10.01 18.91
C PRO A 411 3.57 -10.58 17.51
N LEU A 412 3.68 -9.73 16.48
CA LEU A 412 3.31 -10.12 15.10
C LEU A 412 3.97 -11.42 14.67
N ARG A 413 5.27 -11.59 14.92
CA ARG A 413 6.00 -12.83 14.57
C ARG A 413 5.47 -14.09 15.26
N GLU A 414 5.00 -13.98 16.50
CA GLU A 414 4.38 -15.09 17.22
C GLU A 414 3.07 -15.50 16.53
N VAL A 415 2.23 -14.51 16.21
CA VAL A 415 0.95 -14.76 15.53
C VAL A 415 1.17 -15.34 14.13
N GLU A 416 2.14 -14.82 13.37
CA GLU A 416 2.51 -15.36 12.06
C GLU A 416 2.97 -16.83 12.14
N THR A 417 3.76 -17.17 13.16
CA THR A 417 4.21 -18.56 13.40
C THR A 417 3.03 -19.48 13.72
N LEU A 418 2.10 -19.03 14.56
CA LEU A 418 0.87 -19.77 14.87
C LEU A 418 0.00 -19.98 13.61
N VAL A 419 -0.13 -18.96 12.76
CA VAL A 419 -0.90 -19.04 11.51
C VAL A 419 -0.22 -19.96 10.50
N ALA A 420 1.10 -19.88 10.37
CA ALA A 420 1.86 -20.72 9.45
C ALA A 420 1.75 -22.21 9.82
N SER A 421 1.87 -22.54 11.11
CA SER A 421 1.74 -23.92 11.62
C SER A 421 0.30 -24.43 11.68
N GLY A 422 -0.71 -23.53 11.63
CA GLY A 422 -2.12 -23.85 11.86
C GLY A 422 -2.45 -24.18 13.32
N ALA A 423 -1.53 -23.96 14.26
CA ALA A 423 -1.67 -24.28 15.69
C ALA A 423 -2.43 -23.18 16.48
N HIS A 424 -3.39 -22.52 15.85
CA HIS A 424 -4.29 -21.54 16.46
C HIS A 424 -5.73 -22.02 16.32
N ASP A 425 -6.62 -21.48 17.16
CA ASP A 425 -8.05 -21.62 16.92
C ASP A 425 -8.48 -20.62 15.83
N LEU A 426 -8.47 -19.33 16.18
CA LEU A 426 -8.72 -18.21 15.26
C LEU A 426 -7.55 -17.24 15.35
N ALA A 427 -7.26 -16.53 14.25
CA ALA A 427 -6.27 -15.45 14.27
C ALA A 427 -6.75 -14.28 13.41
N VAL A 428 -6.60 -13.05 13.91
CA VAL A 428 -6.87 -11.83 13.14
C VAL A 428 -5.53 -11.26 12.68
N VAL A 429 -5.33 -11.29 11.36
CA VAL A 429 -4.06 -10.93 10.73
C VAL A 429 -4.26 -10.07 9.48
N PRO A 430 -3.32 -9.15 9.20
CA PRO A 430 -3.32 -8.42 7.94
C PRO A 430 -2.85 -9.32 6.80
N GLU A 431 -3.50 -9.21 5.65
CA GLU A 431 -3.10 -9.87 4.42
C GLU A 431 -2.94 -8.84 3.29
N LEU A 432 -1.73 -8.78 2.72
CA LEU A 432 -1.48 -7.97 1.54
C LEU A 432 -2.03 -8.71 0.31
N ALA A 433 -2.79 -8.00 -0.52
CA ALA A 433 -3.43 -8.52 -1.73
C ALA A 433 -2.78 -7.99 -3.02
N ARG A 434 -1.74 -7.14 -2.91
CA ARG A 434 -1.08 -6.45 -4.03
C ARG A 434 -0.63 -7.39 -5.14
N ASP A 435 -0.07 -8.55 -4.77
CA ASP A 435 0.33 -9.57 -5.73
C ASP A 435 -0.64 -10.74 -5.64
N PRO A 436 -1.48 -10.99 -6.67
CA PRO A 436 -2.46 -12.07 -6.67
C PRO A 436 -1.84 -13.45 -6.46
N GLN A 437 -0.64 -13.69 -6.98
CA GLN A 437 0.06 -14.94 -6.82
C GLN A 437 0.44 -15.17 -5.34
N LEU A 438 1.15 -14.20 -4.72
CA LEU A 438 1.54 -14.29 -3.31
C LEU A 438 0.33 -14.38 -2.38
N ALA A 439 -0.73 -13.64 -2.70
CA ALA A 439 -1.98 -13.70 -1.94
C ALA A 439 -2.63 -15.10 -2.02
N THR A 440 -2.61 -15.73 -3.20
CA THR A 440 -3.16 -17.06 -3.45
C THR A 440 -2.31 -18.18 -2.84
N GLU A 441 -0.99 -18.06 -2.86
CA GLU A 441 -0.06 -19.04 -2.30
C GLU A 441 -0.31 -19.35 -0.82
N ARG A 442 -0.89 -18.40 -0.07
CA ARG A 442 -1.30 -18.60 1.33
C ARG A 442 -2.33 -19.72 1.52
N TYR A 443 -3.05 -20.07 0.46
CA TYR A 443 -4.14 -21.03 0.47
C TYR A 443 -3.82 -22.34 -0.26
N VAL A 444 -2.69 -22.40 -0.96
CA VAL A 444 -2.17 -23.63 -1.59
C VAL A 444 -1.93 -24.70 -0.53
N GLY A 445 -2.34 -25.94 -0.81
CA GLY A 445 -2.29 -27.05 0.13
C GLY A 445 -3.35 -27.03 1.25
N ARG A 446 -4.25 -26.03 1.25
CA ARG A 446 -5.26 -25.82 2.31
C ARG A 446 -6.70 -25.95 1.84
N ILE A 447 -7.00 -25.60 0.60
CA ILE A 447 -8.36 -25.63 0.02
C ILE A 447 -8.62 -26.98 -0.65
N GLY A 448 -7.65 -27.48 -1.39
CA GLY A 448 -7.73 -28.79 -2.05
C GLY A 448 -6.90 -28.86 -3.33
N PRO A 449 -6.67 -30.08 -3.85
CA PRO A 449 -5.77 -30.29 -5.00
C PRO A 449 -6.16 -29.50 -6.25
N TRP A 450 -7.45 -29.29 -6.49
CA TRP A 450 -7.92 -28.53 -7.66
C TRP A 450 -7.58 -27.04 -7.54
N PHE A 451 -7.67 -26.47 -6.34
CA PHE A 451 -7.20 -25.12 -6.08
C PHE A 451 -5.71 -24.97 -6.40
N ASP A 452 -4.90 -25.93 -5.98
CA ASP A 452 -3.45 -25.91 -6.20
C ASP A 452 -3.10 -25.99 -7.69
N VAL A 453 -3.81 -26.83 -8.46
CA VAL A 453 -3.67 -26.90 -9.93
C VAL A 453 -4.03 -25.59 -10.60
N LEU A 454 -5.15 -24.96 -10.19
CA LEU A 454 -5.58 -23.67 -10.74
C LEU A 454 -4.63 -22.53 -10.36
N ALA A 455 -4.05 -22.57 -9.15
CA ALA A 455 -3.07 -21.58 -8.73
C ALA A 455 -1.80 -21.64 -9.61
N ILE A 456 -1.34 -22.83 -9.97
CA ILE A 456 -0.22 -23.02 -10.91
C ILE A 456 -0.63 -22.51 -12.31
N ALA A 457 -1.82 -22.87 -12.79
CA ALA A 457 -2.32 -22.43 -14.10
C ALA A 457 -2.44 -20.90 -14.17
N ALA A 458 -2.98 -20.25 -13.13
CA ALA A 458 -3.12 -18.79 -13.06
C ALA A 458 -1.77 -18.07 -13.14
N ARG A 459 -0.74 -18.62 -12.47
CA ARG A 459 0.61 -18.10 -12.54
C ARG A 459 1.26 -18.24 -13.92
N SER A 460 0.92 -19.30 -14.64
CA SER A 460 1.52 -19.65 -15.93
C SER A 460 0.68 -19.21 -17.14
N ALA A 461 -0.48 -18.58 -16.91
CA ALA A 461 -1.37 -18.13 -17.99
C ALA A 461 -0.63 -17.15 -18.91
N GLY A 462 -0.78 -17.35 -20.24
CA GLY A 462 -0.10 -16.55 -21.25
C GLY A 462 -0.74 -15.18 -21.46
N GLU A 463 -2.05 -15.11 -21.22
CA GLU A 463 -2.86 -13.90 -21.48
C GLU A 463 -3.44 -13.35 -20.16
N PRO A 464 -3.42 -12.02 -19.96
CA PRO A 464 -3.96 -11.38 -18.75
C PRO A 464 -5.43 -11.73 -18.47
N ALA A 465 -6.24 -11.84 -19.51
CA ALA A 465 -7.66 -12.20 -19.39
C ALA A 465 -7.85 -13.64 -18.87
N GLU A 466 -7.01 -14.58 -19.33
CA GLU A 466 -6.99 -15.96 -18.85
C GLU A 466 -6.55 -16.02 -17.39
N ALA A 467 -5.45 -15.33 -17.03
CA ALA A 467 -4.98 -15.24 -15.66
C ALA A 467 -6.07 -14.70 -14.74
N ARG A 468 -6.74 -13.61 -15.13
CA ARG A 468 -7.83 -13.01 -14.36
C ARG A 468 -9.00 -13.98 -14.16
N ALA A 469 -9.37 -14.75 -15.19
CA ALA A 469 -10.44 -15.73 -15.09
C ALA A 469 -10.09 -16.84 -14.09
N LEU A 470 -8.84 -17.34 -14.12
CA LEU A 470 -8.34 -18.37 -13.20
C LEU A 470 -8.27 -17.86 -11.75
N TYR A 471 -7.73 -16.65 -11.53
CA TYR A 471 -7.79 -16.01 -10.21
C TYR A 471 -9.24 -15.78 -9.74
N GLY A 472 -10.14 -15.50 -10.66
CA GLY A 472 -11.57 -15.40 -10.35
C GLY A 472 -12.15 -16.70 -9.82
N GLU A 473 -11.79 -17.84 -10.42
CA GLU A 473 -12.22 -19.17 -9.95
C GLU A 473 -11.62 -19.51 -8.58
N LEU A 474 -10.36 -19.23 -8.37
CA LEU A 474 -9.70 -19.39 -7.07
C LEU A 474 -10.41 -18.60 -5.95
N GLN A 475 -10.84 -17.38 -6.23
CA GLN A 475 -11.61 -16.56 -5.29
C GLN A 475 -12.99 -17.18 -4.99
N ARG A 476 -13.68 -17.75 -5.98
CA ARG A 476 -14.96 -18.47 -5.76
C ARG A 476 -14.76 -19.70 -4.90
N MET A 477 -13.76 -20.51 -5.19
CA MET A 477 -13.43 -21.70 -4.38
C MET A 477 -13.11 -21.34 -2.93
N HIS A 478 -12.30 -20.27 -2.71
CA HIS A 478 -12.00 -19.78 -1.37
C HIS A 478 -13.26 -19.40 -0.60
N LEU A 479 -14.18 -18.67 -1.27
CA LEU A 479 -15.46 -18.25 -0.69
C LEU A 479 -16.39 -19.43 -0.40
N GLU A 480 -16.46 -20.41 -1.29
CA GLU A 480 -17.30 -21.57 -1.16
C GLU A 480 -16.95 -22.39 0.08
N VAL A 481 -15.66 -22.66 0.28
CA VAL A 481 -15.20 -23.46 1.43
C VAL A 481 -14.97 -22.65 2.70
N VAL A 482 -15.16 -21.32 2.64
CA VAL A 482 -14.84 -20.40 3.75
C VAL A 482 -13.42 -20.66 4.27
N ALA A 483 -12.43 -20.58 3.39
CA ALA A 483 -11.04 -20.88 3.75
C ALA A 483 -10.48 -19.87 4.76
N SER A 484 -10.95 -18.63 4.71
CA SER A 484 -10.78 -17.57 5.71
C SER A 484 -11.97 -16.63 5.64
N LEU A 485 -12.09 -15.71 6.61
CA LEU A 485 -13.14 -14.69 6.62
C LEU A 485 -12.51 -13.31 6.56
N PRO A 486 -12.49 -12.65 5.38
CA PRO A 486 -12.09 -11.26 5.26
C PRO A 486 -13.03 -10.36 6.07
N LEU A 487 -12.50 -9.58 7.01
CA LEU A 487 -13.29 -8.74 7.92
C LEU A 487 -13.52 -7.36 7.34
N TYR A 488 -12.45 -6.68 6.94
CA TYR A 488 -12.51 -5.37 6.29
C TYR A 488 -11.30 -5.14 5.38
N GLN A 489 -11.51 -4.33 4.36
CA GLN A 489 -10.42 -3.81 3.53
C GLN A 489 -9.82 -2.59 4.20
N TYR A 490 -8.50 -2.52 4.27
CA TYR A 490 -7.82 -1.36 4.83
C TYR A 490 -8.13 -0.10 4.03
N LEU A 491 -8.18 1.01 4.75
CA LEU A 491 -8.39 2.33 4.19
C LEU A 491 -7.20 3.21 4.57
N SER A 492 -6.54 3.81 3.60
CA SER A 492 -5.59 4.89 3.84
C SER A 492 -6.33 6.22 3.88
N VAL A 493 -5.81 7.14 4.66
CA VAL A 493 -6.37 8.49 4.81
C VAL A 493 -5.24 9.49 4.77
N ASP A 494 -5.32 10.40 3.82
CA ASP A 494 -4.39 11.50 3.69
C ASP A 494 -5.14 12.83 3.83
N VAL A 495 -4.53 13.79 4.50
CA VAL A 495 -5.10 15.14 4.67
C VAL A 495 -4.13 16.15 4.10
N ALA A 496 -4.62 17.03 3.23
CA ALA A 496 -3.84 18.09 2.62
C ALA A 496 -4.68 19.37 2.44
N PRO A 497 -4.05 20.56 2.33
CA PRO A 497 -4.80 21.79 2.11
C PRO A 497 -5.39 21.85 0.70
N ARG A 498 -6.58 22.44 0.54
CA ARG A 498 -7.23 22.66 -0.76
C ARG A 498 -6.41 23.47 -1.73
N SER A 499 -5.54 24.35 -1.21
CA SER A 499 -4.63 25.16 -2.01
C SER A 499 -3.43 24.39 -2.57
N LEU A 500 -3.19 23.15 -2.12
CA LEU A 500 -2.13 22.29 -2.65
C LEU A 500 -2.71 21.44 -3.80
N GLY A 501 -2.50 21.91 -5.02
CA GLY A 501 -2.89 21.15 -6.22
C GLY A 501 -1.89 20.07 -6.58
N GLY A 502 -2.35 19.11 -7.40
CA GLY A 502 -1.52 17.98 -7.87
C GLY A 502 -1.47 16.78 -6.91
N VAL A 503 -2.07 16.87 -5.73
CA VAL A 503 -2.13 15.76 -4.78
C VAL A 503 -3.03 14.65 -5.33
N ARG A 504 -2.48 13.45 -5.50
CA ARG A 504 -3.22 12.25 -5.93
C ARG A 504 -2.98 11.10 -4.96
N PRO A 505 -3.97 10.74 -4.15
CA PRO A 505 -3.87 9.57 -3.29
C PRO A 505 -3.83 8.30 -4.14
N THR A 506 -3.22 7.26 -3.61
CA THR A 506 -3.05 5.97 -4.30
C THR A 506 -3.53 4.83 -3.41
N PRO A 507 -4.13 3.78 -3.98
CA PRO A 507 -4.59 2.61 -3.23
C PRO A 507 -3.48 1.66 -2.78
N HIS A 508 -2.24 1.87 -3.26
CA HIS A 508 -1.14 0.91 -3.10
C HIS A 508 -0.43 0.93 -1.76
N LEU A 509 -1.02 1.44 -0.67
CA LEU A 509 -0.27 1.74 0.55
C LEU A 509 1.01 2.57 0.25
N ALA A 510 1.09 3.11 -0.98
CA ALA A 510 2.15 4.01 -1.36
C ALA A 510 1.90 5.35 -0.68
N PRO A 511 2.94 5.99 -0.21
CA PRO A 511 2.81 7.26 0.46
C PRO A 511 2.26 8.33 -0.49
N LEU A 512 1.49 9.27 0.05
CA LEU A 512 0.94 10.40 -0.71
C LEU A 512 1.99 11.17 -1.53
N THR A 513 3.24 11.16 -1.06
CA THR A 513 4.38 11.83 -1.70
C THR A 513 4.87 11.19 -3.01
N TRP A 514 4.30 10.07 -3.44
CA TRP A 514 4.70 9.35 -4.66
C TRP A 514 4.68 10.24 -5.91
N ASN A 515 3.78 11.23 -5.95
CA ASN A 515 3.66 12.19 -7.05
C ASN A 515 4.01 13.64 -6.62
N SER A 516 4.82 13.80 -5.59
CA SER A 516 5.18 15.11 -5.01
C SER A 516 5.84 16.08 -6.01
N ALA A 517 6.40 15.59 -7.11
CA ALA A 517 6.89 16.42 -8.21
C ALA A 517 5.79 17.32 -8.82
N GLU A 518 4.54 16.86 -8.79
CA GLU A 518 3.39 17.56 -9.37
C GLU A 518 2.73 18.56 -8.40
N TRP A 519 3.12 18.49 -7.12
CA TRP A 519 2.54 19.35 -6.10
C TRP A 519 2.89 20.81 -6.30
N ARG A 520 1.90 21.67 -6.20
CA ARG A 520 2.06 23.13 -6.30
C ARG A 520 0.95 23.82 -5.54
N PHE A 521 1.26 24.92 -4.88
CA PHE A 521 0.21 25.78 -4.36
C PHE A 521 -0.48 26.50 -5.51
N THR A 522 -1.80 26.40 -5.57
CA THR A 522 -2.64 27.24 -6.44
C THR A 522 -2.77 28.60 -5.79
N SER A 523 -2.64 29.67 -6.56
CA SER A 523 -2.94 31.01 -6.05
C SER A 523 -4.36 31.04 -5.49
N PRO A 524 -4.60 31.72 -4.37
CA PRO A 524 -5.93 31.84 -3.79
C PRO A 524 -6.93 32.48 -4.73
#